data_80f947066f29d8ef7f29198a888ad472
#
_entry.id   80f947066f29d8ef7f29198a888ad472
#
_cell.length_a   1.000
_cell.length_b   1.000
_cell.length_c   1.000
_cell.angle_alpha   90.00
_cell.angle_beta   90.00
_cell.angle_gamma   90.00
#
_symmetry.space_group_name_H-M   'P 1'
#
loop_
_entity.id
_entity.type
_entity.pdbx_description
1 polymer ?
#
loop_
_entity_poly.entity_id
_entity_poly.type
_entity_poly.pdbx_seq_one_letter_code
_entity_poly.pdbx_strand_id
1 'polypeptide(L)'
;MIRSVRDVFEDHLRLRACGDLETDLERNYSNDVILLCETGPLIGRDALRWSARRLGLQLPGAEFEFPSKQVQGEYALLIWTAQSAKFEVDYGADSFVIRDGRIVAQTIFYRLSRGRLDESEE
;
A
#
# COMPACT_ATOMS: atom_id res chain seq x y z
N MET A 1 2.53 11.40 -23.34
CA MET A 1 1.66 10.22 -23.35
C MET A 1 1.32 9.80 -21.93
N ILE A 2 0.05 9.56 -21.66
CA ILE A 2 -0.39 9.15 -20.33
C ILE A 2 -0.17 7.64 -20.17
N ARG A 3 0.44 7.26 -19.04
CA ARG A 3 0.67 5.85 -18.74
C ARG A 3 -0.66 5.14 -18.49
N SER A 4 -0.73 3.86 -18.79
CA SER A 4 -1.91 3.04 -18.51
C SER A 4 -2.09 2.84 -17.00
N VAL A 5 -3.31 2.47 -16.61
CA VAL A 5 -3.60 2.14 -15.21
C VAL A 5 -2.69 1.02 -14.73
N ARG A 6 -2.51 -0.02 -15.54
CA ARG A 6 -1.63 -1.14 -15.19
C ARG A 6 -0.18 -0.69 -15.02
N ASP A 7 0.32 0.18 -15.90
CA ASP A 7 1.69 0.67 -15.79
C ASP A 7 1.92 1.45 -14.51
N VAL A 8 0.98 2.31 -14.13
CA VAL A 8 1.07 3.07 -12.87
C VAL A 8 1.03 2.12 -11.68
N PHE A 9 0.12 1.17 -11.69
CA PHE A 9 -0.04 0.22 -10.60
C PHE A 9 1.21 -0.63 -10.40
N GLU A 10 1.76 -1.19 -11.49
CA GLU A 10 2.97 -2.02 -11.39
C GLU A 10 4.20 -1.19 -11.00
N ASP A 11 4.30 0.04 -11.49
CA ASP A 11 5.39 0.94 -11.10
C ASP A 11 5.34 1.26 -9.60
N HIS A 12 4.14 1.55 -9.09
CA HIS A 12 3.92 1.77 -7.66
C HIS A 12 4.41 0.57 -6.84
N LEU A 13 3.99 -0.64 -7.21
CA LEU A 13 4.39 -1.84 -6.47
C LEU A 13 5.91 -2.05 -6.52
N ARG A 14 6.52 -1.84 -7.67
CA ARG A 14 7.96 -1.98 -7.83
C ARG A 14 8.74 -0.99 -6.96
N LEU A 15 8.33 0.28 -6.97
CA LEU A 15 9.00 1.31 -6.17
C LEU A 15 8.85 1.08 -4.68
N ARG A 16 7.68 0.64 -4.24
CA ARG A 16 7.47 0.34 -2.83
C ARG A 16 8.29 -0.89 -2.40
N ALA A 17 8.42 -1.88 -3.27
CA ALA A 17 9.24 -3.06 -2.97
C ALA A 17 10.73 -2.71 -2.83
N CYS A 18 11.23 -1.73 -3.56
CA CYS A 18 12.62 -1.30 -3.43
C CYS A 18 12.83 -0.17 -2.41
N GLY A 19 11.78 0.21 -1.69
CA GLY A 19 11.88 1.20 -0.63
C GLY A 19 11.96 2.65 -1.08
N ASP A 20 11.58 2.95 -2.31
CA ASP A 20 11.66 4.31 -2.85
C ASP A 20 10.30 5.00 -2.82
N LEU A 21 9.87 5.34 -1.62
CA LEU A 21 8.59 6.00 -1.38
C LEU A 21 8.49 7.34 -2.10
N GLU A 22 9.55 8.16 -2.05
CA GLU A 22 9.47 9.53 -2.59
C GLU A 22 9.30 9.54 -4.09
N THR A 23 10.00 8.67 -4.81
CA THR A 23 9.82 8.55 -6.25
C THR A 23 8.41 8.06 -6.58
N ASP A 24 7.91 7.10 -5.81
CA ASP A 24 6.55 6.60 -5.98
C ASP A 24 5.51 7.73 -5.83
N LEU A 25 5.63 8.52 -4.77
CA LEU A 25 4.69 9.62 -4.53
C LEU A 25 4.75 10.66 -5.65
N GLU A 26 5.94 11.07 -6.06
CA GLU A 26 6.11 12.07 -7.09
C GLU A 26 5.59 11.60 -8.45
N ARG A 27 5.90 10.37 -8.82
CA ARG A 27 5.60 9.85 -10.16
C ARG A 27 4.21 9.28 -10.30
N ASN A 28 3.71 8.62 -9.27
CA ASN A 28 2.48 7.82 -9.37
C ASN A 28 1.26 8.40 -8.68
N TYR A 29 1.42 9.39 -7.81
CA TYR A 29 0.29 9.94 -7.03
C TYR A 29 -0.04 11.36 -7.43
N SER A 30 -1.33 11.69 -7.44
CA SER A 30 -1.74 13.08 -7.58
C SER A 30 -1.41 13.87 -6.29
N ASN A 31 -1.25 15.19 -6.42
CA ASN A 31 -0.94 16.04 -5.26
C ASN A 31 -2.05 16.00 -4.21
N ASP A 32 -3.29 15.84 -4.65
CA ASP A 32 -4.47 15.87 -3.81
C ASP A 32 -5.12 14.49 -3.66
N VAL A 33 -4.31 13.45 -3.73
CA VAL A 33 -4.79 12.07 -3.56
C VAL A 33 -5.60 11.91 -2.28
N ILE A 34 -6.68 11.15 -2.37
CA ILE A 34 -7.51 10.82 -1.20
C ILE A 34 -7.10 9.46 -0.69
N LEU A 35 -6.82 9.37 0.61
CA LEU A 35 -6.56 8.11 1.29
C LEU A 35 -7.68 7.82 2.26
N LEU A 36 -8.35 6.69 2.10
CA LEU A 36 -9.35 6.20 3.05
C LEU A 36 -8.75 5.01 3.79
N CYS A 37 -8.71 5.11 5.10
CA CYS A 37 -8.14 4.07 5.95
C CYS A 37 -8.87 4.04 7.29
N GLU A 38 -8.47 3.13 8.16
CA GLU A 38 -9.15 2.91 9.44
C GLU A 38 -9.24 4.18 10.31
N THR A 39 -8.23 5.05 10.23
CA THR A 39 -8.22 6.28 11.03
C THR A 39 -9.05 7.42 10.44
N GLY A 40 -9.64 7.20 9.28
CA GLY A 40 -10.50 8.18 8.62
C GLY A 40 -9.91 8.71 7.32
N PRO A 41 -10.63 9.64 6.65
CA PRO A 41 -10.14 10.19 5.39
C PRO A 41 -8.98 11.16 5.60
N LEU A 42 -7.98 11.04 4.74
CA LEU A 42 -6.81 11.92 4.71
C LEU A 42 -6.59 12.37 3.26
N ILE A 43 -6.00 13.54 3.07
CA ILE A 43 -5.80 14.10 1.74
C ILE A 43 -4.33 14.50 1.55
N GLY A 44 -3.80 14.21 0.37
CA GLY A 44 -2.49 14.65 -0.06
C GLY A 44 -1.41 13.59 0.12
N ARG A 45 -0.25 13.87 -0.48
CA ARG A 45 0.88 12.93 -0.45
C ARG A 45 1.41 12.68 0.95
N ASP A 46 1.29 13.66 1.85
CA ASP A 46 1.73 13.47 3.24
C ASP A 46 0.92 12.39 3.95
N ALA A 47 -0.33 12.18 3.54
CA ALA A 47 -1.13 11.07 4.07
C ALA A 47 -0.47 9.72 3.76
N LEU A 48 0.07 9.58 2.56
CA LEU A 48 0.76 8.35 2.16
C LEU A 48 2.10 8.19 2.88
N ARG A 49 2.82 9.29 3.13
CA ARG A 49 4.05 9.25 3.94
C ARG A 49 3.76 8.77 5.35
N TRP A 50 2.71 9.33 5.95
CA TRP A 50 2.28 8.91 7.28
C TRP A 50 1.90 7.43 7.32
N SER A 51 1.10 6.99 6.35
CA SER A 51 0.66 5.60 6.27
C SER A 51 1.84 4.63 6.08
N ALA A 52 2.77 4.98 5.20
CA ALA A 52 3.96 4.16 4.97
C ALA A 52 4.83 4.05 6.22
N ARG A 53 5.01 5.17 6.94
CA ARG A 53 5.76 5.16 8.20
C ARG A 53 5.09 4.27 9.24
N ARG A 54 3.78 4.41 9.37
CA ARG A 54 3.02 3.60 10.32
C ARG A 54 3.16 2.11 10.03
N LEU A 55 3.02 1.72 8.77
CA LEU A 55 3.17 0.33 8.37
C LEU A 55 4.57 -0.19 8.67
N GLY A 56 5.60 0.61 8.37
CA GLY A 56 6.98 0.23 8.65
C GLY A 56 7.28 0.06 10.13
N LEU A 57 6.63 0.84 11.00
CA LEU A 57 6.77 0.68 12.44
C LEU A 57 6.02 -0.55 12.97
N GLN A 58 4.88 -0.88 12.36
CA GLN A 58 4.07 -2.03 12.75
C GLN A 58 4.69 -3.35 12.26
N LEU A 59 5.32 -3.33 11.09
CA LEU A 59 5.84 -4.52 10.43
C LEU A 59 7.30 -4.31 10.03
N PRO A 60 8.21 -4.08 10.99
CA PRO A 60 9.61 -3.81 10.65
C PRO A 60 10.26 -5.02 9.98
N GLY A 61 10.93 -4.78 8.85
CA GLY A 61 11.61 -5.83 8.10
C GLY A 61 10.69 -6.89 7.53
N ALA A 62 9.41 -6.59 7.34
CA ALA A 62 8.43 -7.58 6.93
C ALA A 62 8.67 -8.10 5.53
N GLU A 63 8.31 -9.36 5.32
CA GLU A 63 8.21 -9.95 4.01
C GLU A 63 6.75 -9.85 3.55
N PHE A 64 6.56 -9.36 2.33
CA PHE A 64 5.24 -9.16 1.73
C PHE A 64 5.01 -10.13 0.60
N GLU A 65 3.78 -10.63 0.50
CA GLU A 65 3.33 -11.40 -0.65
C GLU A 65 2.06 -10.78 -1.20
N PHE A 66 1.83 -10.95 -2.50
CA PHE A 66 0.67 -10.39 -3.20
C PHE A 66 -0.16 -11.50 -3.82
N PRO A 67 -1.04 -12.15 -3.04
CA PRO A 67 -1.88 -13.23 -3.55
C PRO A 67 -2.77 -12.83 -4.73
N SER A 68 -3.17 -11.56 -4.82
CA SER A 68 -4.01 -11.11 -5.93
C SER A 68 -3.68 -9.69 -6.32
N LYS A 69 -3.57 -9.47 -7.63
CA LYS A 69 -3.42 -8.15 -8.26
C LYS A 69 -4.43 -8.09 -9.39
N GLN A 70 -5.33 -7.11 -9.35
CA GLN A 70 -6.39 -6.99 -10.35
C GLN A 70 -6.46 -5.56 -10.86
N VAL A 71 -6.68 -5.40 -12.16
CA VAL A 71 -6.86 -4.10 -12.80
C VAL A 71 -8.05 -4.19 -13.73
N GLN A 72 -8.99 -3.24 -13.61
CA GLN A 72 -10.12 -3.12 -14.52
C GLN A 72 -10.51 -1.65 -14.64
N GLY A 73 -10.46 -1.11 -15.87
CA GLY A 73 -10.75 0.29 -16.11
C GLY A 73 -9.79 1.19 -15.32
N GLU A 74 -10.33 2.09 -14.52
CA GLU A 74 -9.54 2.99 -13.67
C GLU A 74 -9.22 2.38 -12.30
N TYR A 75 -9.64 1.15 -12.04
CA TYR A 75 -9.59 0.55 -10.71
C TYR A 75 -8.51 -0.52 -10.61
N ALA A 76 -7.86 -0.58 -9.46
CA ALA A 76 -6.92 -1.65 -9.16
C ALA A 76 -7.15 -2.15 -7.73
N LEU A 77 -6.88 -3.43 -7.51
CA LEU A 77 -7.00 -4.06 -6.20
C LEU A 77 -5.74 -4.87 -5.94
N LEU A 78 -5.19 -4.69 -4.75
CA LEU A 78 -4.06 -5.48 -4.25
C LEU A 78 -4.50 -6.20 -2.99
N ILE A 79 -4.43 -7.52 -3.00
CA ILE A 79 -4.56 -8.32 -1.79
C ILE A 79 -3.16 -8.72 -1.37
N TRP A 80 -2.82 -8.51 -0.11
CA TRP A 80 -1.46 -8.74 0.35
C TRP A 80 -1.43 -9.38 1.73
N THR A 81 -0.32 -10.03 2.01
CA THR A 81 0.01 -10.56 3.32
C THR A 81 1.39 -10.05 3.71
N ALA A 82 1.67 -10.04 5.00
CA ALA A 82 2.97 -9.63 5.50
C ALA A 82 3.33 -10.41 6.75
N GLN A 83 4.61 -10.70 6.90
CA GLN A 83 5.13 -11.34 8.10
C GLN A 83 6.35 -10.60 8.60
N SER A 84 6.35 -10.27 9.89
CA SER A 84 7.50 -9.75 10.59
C SER A 84 7.64 -10.51 11.92
N ALA A 85 8.70 -10.23 12.67
CA ALA A 85 9.01 -11.00 13.87
C ALA A 85 7.89 -10.95 14.91
N LYS A 86 7.26 -9.79 15.09
CA LYS A 86 6.25 -9.58 16.14
C LYS A 86 4.82 -9.63 15.63
N PHE A 87 4.61 -9.13 14.43
CA PHE A 87 3.26 -8.99 13.89
C PHE A 87 3.18 -9.55 12.48
N GLU A 88 1.98 -9.91 12.09
CA GLU A 88 1.71 -10.35 10.74
C GLU A 88 0.36 -9.79 10.28
N VAL A 89 0.17 -9.76 8.97
CA VAL A 89 -1.10 -9.44 8.33
C VAL A 89 -1.47 -10.64 7.47
N ASP A 90 -2.55 -11.33 7.86
CA ASP A 90 -3.05 -12.49 7.11
C ASP A 90 -3.83 -12.03 5.88
N TYR A 91 -4.42 -10.85 5.94
CA TYR A 91 -5.25 -10.35 4.87
C TYR A 91 -5.26 -8.83 4.89
N GLY A 92 -4.55 -8.24 3.93
CA GLY A 92 -4.57 -6.81 3.68
C GLY A 92 -5.15 -6.53 2.31
N ALA A 93 -5.80 -5.41 2.17
CA ALA A 93 -6.40 -5.01 0.89
C ALA A 93 -6.21 -3.52 0.67
N ASP A 94 -5.61 -3.18 -0.47
CA ASP A 94 -5.51 -1.81 -0.95
C ASP A 94 -6.26 -1.73 -2.27
N SER A 95 -7.11 -0.73 -2.42
CA SER A 95 -7.72 -0.46 -3.70
C SER A 95 -7.31 0.92 -4.19
N PHE A 96 -7.37 1.13 -5.50
CA PHE A 96 -6.84 2.34 -6.13
C PHE A 96 -7.81 2.81 -7.21
N VAL A 97 -7.93 4.13 -7.33
CA VAL A 97 -8.49 4.76 -8.53
C VAL A 97 -7.34 5.47 -9.22
N ILE A 98 -7.08 5.11 -10.46
CA ILE A 98 -5.96 5.62 -11.24
C ILE A 98 -6.54 6.32 -12.47
N ARG A 99 -6.27 7.62 -12.58
CA ARG A 99 -6.86 8.46 -13.64
C ARG A 99 -5.79 9.38 -14.17
N ASP A 100 -5.73 9.48 -15.50
CA ASP A 100 -4.76 10.34 -16.17
C ASP A 100 -3.32 10.08 -15.73
N GLY A 101 -2.98 8.79 -15.57
CA GLY A 101 -1.63 8.36 -15.23
C GLY A 101 -1.21 8.57 -13.79
N ARG A 102 -2.16 8.84 -12.88
CA ARG A 102 -1.85 9.03 -11.46
C ARG A 102 -2.90 8.40 -10.56
N ILE A 103 -2.47 7.97 -9.40
CA ILE A 103 -3.38 7.48 -8.35
C ILE A 103 -4.06 8.70 -7.73
N VAL A 104 -5.39 8.77 -7.86
CA VAL A 104 -6.17 9.88 -7.31
C VAL A 104 -6.89 9.50 -6.02
N ALA A 105 -7.06 8.21 -5.76
CA ALA A 105 -7.64 7.71 -4.52
C ALA A 105 -7.08 6.34 -4.20
N GLN A 106 -6.91 6.06 -2.92
CA GLN A 106 -6.45 4.77 -2.42
C GLN A 106 -7.18 4.44 -1.14
N THR A 107 -7.53 3.19 -0.96
CA THR A 107 -8.00 2.68 0.32
C THR A 107 -6.97 1.69 0.84
N ILE A 108 -6.79 1.66 2.15
CA ILE A 108 -5.89 0.72 2.80
C ILE A 108 -6.62 0.12 3.98
N PHE A 109 -6.72 -1.20 4.01
CA PHE A 109 -7.28 -1.90 5.16
C PHE A 109 -6.47 -3.14 5.46
N TYR A 110 -6.08 -3.31 6.71
CA TYR A 110 -5.42 -4.52 7.18
C TYR A 110 -5.63 -4.65 8.69
N ARG A 111 -5.48 -5.86 9.17
CA ARG A 111 -5.53 -6.15 10.60
C ARG A 111 -4.24 -6.82 11.02
N LEU A 112 -3.60 -6.25 12.05
CA LEU A 112 -2.42 -6.85 12.63
C LEU A 112 -2.81 -7.99 13.56
N SER A 113 -2.05 -9.09 13.50
CA SER A 113 -2.12 -10.15 14.47
C SER A 113 -0.72 -10.45 14.99
N ARG A 114 -0.62 -11.20 16.08
CA ARG A 114 0.67 -11.54 16.65
C ARG A 114 1.38 -12.55 15.75
N GLY A 115 2.65 -12.31 15.48
CA GLY A 115 3.47 -13.22 14.71
C GLY A 115 3.80 -14.47 15.50
N ARG A 116 4.23 -15.51 14.79
CA ARG A 116 4.53 -16.81 15.40
C ARG A 116 5.63 -16.75 16.46
N LEU A 117 6.64 -15.90 16.23
CA LEU A 117 7.75 -15.79 17.19
C LEU A 117 7.28 -15.19 18.50
N ASP A 118 6.35 -14.23 18.43
CA ASP A 118 5.81 -13.58 19.61
C ASP A 118 4.94 -14.57 20.40
N GLU A 119 4.17 -15.42 19.73
CA GLU A 119 3.37 -16.46 20.38
C GLU A 119 4.23 -17.50 21.07
N SER A 120 5.35 -17.87 20.47
CA SER A 120 6.21 -18.93 21.02
C SER A 120 6.97 -18.50 22.28
N GLU A 121 7.03 -17.22 22.58
CA GLU A 121 7.68 -16.69 23.78
C GLU A 121 6.81 -16.83 25.02
N GLU A 122 5.57 -17.10 24.87
CA GLU A 122 4.64 -17.27 25.99
C GLU A 122 4.67 -18.69 26.56
#